data_4877b217421ad5c1cb1660c578ea23e2
#
_entry.id   4877b217421ad5c1cb1660c578ea23e2
#
_cell.length_a   1.000
_cell.length_b   1.000
_cell.length_c   1.000
_cell.angle_alpha   90.00
_cell.angle_beta   90.00
_cell.angle_gamma   90.00
#
_symmetry.space_group_name_H-M   'P 1'
#
loop_
_entity.id
_entity.type
_entity.pdbx_description
1 polymer ?
#
loop_
_entity_poly.entity_id
_entity_poly.type
_entity_poly.pdbx_seq_one_letter_code
_entity_poly.pdbx_strand_id
1 'polypeptide(L)'
;LDTLLRRADFITLHTPLTDQTRGIIDAEALAKTKPGVRIVNCARGGLVVEADLKAALESGHVAGAALDVFEEEPAKDNALFGTENLVCTPHLGASTTEAQVNVAIQVAEQMADYLLTGAVVNALNMASVSAEDAPRLMPYMKLAELLGSFAGQLVESSLKSVTIEYEGHAAELNTKPLSAAALKGLLSPVLDSVNMVNAPVMAQERGIDVSEVRTARESDYQTLVRLTVVTENHTRSIAGTLFGGDRPRVVDVKGVPMEAELGSHMLYVNNEDKPGLIGHLGTVLGDAGLNIATFQLGRTAVGDDAIALVEVDQAVPADVLAAVAALPSVVQAKALNF
;
A
#
# COMPACT_ATOMS: atom_id res chain seq x y z
N LEU A 1 -32.41 -1.75 10.86
CA LEU A 1 -33.01 -2.96 10.28
C LEU A 1 -34.51 -3.00 10.57
N ASP A 2 -34.94 -2.97 11.81
CA ASP A 2 -36.36 -3.16 12.24
C ASP A 2 -37.36 -2.25 11.52
N THR A 3 -37.00 -0.97 11.27
CA THR A 3 -37.86 -0.06 10.51
C THR A 3 -38.06 -0.50 9.06
N LEU A 4 -37.00 -1.04 8.45
CA LEU A 4 -37.07 -1.59 7.08
C LEU A 4 -37.97 -2.81 7.06
N LEU A 5 -37.74 -3.78 7.96
CA LEU A 5 -38.52 -5.02 8.03
C LEU A 5 -40.03 -4.73 8.13
N ARG A 6 -40.44 -3.80 9.01
CA ARG A 6 -41.87 -3.44 9.20
C ARG A 6 -42.50 -2.73 8.00
N ARG A 7 -41.71 -2.14 7.12
CA ARG A 7 -42.23 -1.30 6.02
C ARG A 7 -42.15 -1.97 4.66
N ALA A 8 -41.19 -2.86 4.47
CA ALA A 8 -40.91 -3.45 3.17
C ALA A 8 -42.00 -4.45 2.74
N ASP A 9 -42.36 -4.39 1.48
CA ASP A 9 -43.19 -5.41 0.82
C ASP A 9 -42.30 -6.44 0.09
N PHE A 10 -41.11 -6.01 -0.32
CA PHE A 10 -40.06 -6.85 -0.90
C PHE A 10 -38.73 -6.55 -0.19
N ILE A 11 -37.99 -7.59 0.16
CA ILE A 11 -36.68 -7.52 0.76
C ILE A 11 -35.69 -8.26 -0.15
N THR A 12 -34.66 -7.56 -0.62
CA THR A 12 -33.55 -8.16 -1.35
C THR A 12 -32.25 -7.94 -0.57
N LEU A 13 -31.41 -8.98 -0.49
CA LEU A 13 -30.18 -8.99 0.28
C LEU A 13 -28.97 -8.75 -0.61
N HIS A 14 -28.06 -7.84 -0.16
CA HIS A 14 -26.84 -7.46 -0.88
C HIS A 14 -25.66 -7.29 0.06
N THR A 15 -25.71 -7.90 1.24
CA THR A 15 -24.62 -7.83 2.24
C THR A 15 -23.65 -9.01 2.10
N PRO A 16 -22.37 -8.86 2.45
CA PRO A 16 -21.49 -10.02 2.61
C PRO A 16 -21.91 -10.85 3.82
N LEU A 17 -21.55 -12.11 3.84
CA LEU A 17 -21.69 -12.97 5.02
C LEU A 17 -20.55 -12.69 5.99
N THR A 18 -20.90 -12.20 7.18
CA THR A 18 -19.99 -11.92 8.30
C THR A 18 -20.64 -12.42 9.59
N ASP A 19 -19.92 -12.43 10.70
CA ASP A 19 -20.52 -12.78 12.01
C ASP A 19 -21.69 -11.87 12.40
N GLN A 20 -21.71 -10.63 11.89
CA GLN A 20 -22.78 -9.66 12.15
C GLN A 20 -24.00 -9.82 11.23
N THR A 21 -23.81 -10.40 10.04
CA THR A 21 -24.87 -10.56 9.03
C THR A 21 -25.38 -11.99 8.91
N ARG A 22 -24.70 -12.94 9.53
CA ARG A 22 -25.15 -14.33 9.57
C ARG A 22 -26.53 -14.40 10.24
N GLY A 23 -27.49 -15.01 9.58
CA GLY A 23 -28.85 -15.12 10.05
C GLY A 23 -29.58 -13.79 10.21
N ILE A 24 -29.21 -12.75 9.48
CA ILE A 24 -29.84 -11.42 9.55
C ILE A 24 -31.35 -11.47 9.27
N ILE A 25 -31.79 -12.50 8.53
CA ILE A 25 -33.20 -12.85 8.33
C ILE A 25 -33.46 -14.22 9.00
N ASP A 26 -33.74 -14.19 10.26
CA ASP A 26 -34.14 -15.29 11.12
C ASP A 26 -35.64 -15.22 11.46
N ALA A 27 -36.12 -16.09 12.34
CA ALA A 27 -37.51 -16.12 12.79
C ALA A 27 -37.97 -14.81 13.42
N GLU A 28 -37.07 -14.15 14.20
CA GLU A 28 -37.39 -12.88 14.85
C GLU A 28 -37.50 -11.74 13.81
N ALA A 29 -36.58 -11.70 12.86
CA ALA A 29 -36.63 -10.73 11.78
C ALA A 29 -37.88 -10.93 10.91
N LEU A 30 -38.21 -12.17 10.54
CA LEU A 30 -39.39 -12.51 9.78
C LEU A 30 -40.67 -12.10 10.50
N ALA A 31 -40.78 -12.33 11.81
CA ALA A 31 -41.93 -11.92 12.61
C ALA A 31 -42.16 -10.41 12.62
N LYS A 32 -41.11 -9.59 12.39
CA LYS A 32 -41.20 -8.13 12.28
C LYS A 32 -41.64 -7.64 10.90
N THR A 33 -41.65 -8.51 9.90
CA THR A 33 -42.06 -8.13 8.54
C THR A 33 -43.56 -8.02 8.38
N LYS A 34 -43.98 -7.37 7.30
CA LYS A 34 -45.39 -7.38 6.93
C LYS A 34 -45.84 -8.80 6.53
N PRO A 35 -47.06 -9.22 6.91
CA PRO A 35 -47.66 -10.40 6.29
C PRO A 35 -47.74 -10.23 4.77
N GLY A 36 -47.29 -11.24 4.04
CA GLY A 36 -47.24 -11.22 2.58
C GLY A 36 -45.92 -10.65 2.01
N VAL A 37 -44.90 -10.41 2.83
CA VAL A 37 -43.59 -10.01 2.36
C VAL A 37 -42.99 -11.02 1.39
N ARG A 38 -42.15 -10.52 0.47
CA ARG A 38 -41.36 -11.37 -0.45
C ARG A 38 -39.89 -11.17 -0.22
N ILE A 39 -39.12 -12.24 -0.24
CA ILE A 39 -37.68 -12.24 0.09
C ILE A 39 -36.88 -12.76 -1.12
N VAL A 40 -35.81 -12.01 -1.45
CA VAL A 40 -34.89 -12.41 -2.55
C VAL A 40 -33.47 -12.43 -1.97
N ASN A 41 -32.79 -13.55 -2.12
CA ASN A 41 -31.38 -13.67 -1.74
C ASN A 41 -30.54 -14.24 -2.89
N CYS A 42 -29.84 -13.34 -3.59
CA CYS A 42 -28.81 -13.67 -4.57
C CYS A 42 -27.43 -13.20 -4.10
N ALA A 43 -27.26 -12.98 -2.79
CA ALA A 43 -26.00 -12.46 -2.22
C ALA A 43 -25.12 -13.60 -1.68
N ARG A 44 -25.46 -14.13 -0.51
CA ARG A 44 -24.72 -15.22 0.14
C ARG A 44 -25.67 -16.13 0.91
N GLY A 45 -25.38 -17.44 0.90
CA GLY A 45 -25.99 -18.39 1.82
C GLY A 45 -25.69 -18.04 3.29
N GLY A 46 -26.56 -18.47 4.21
CA GLY A 46 -26.42 -18.17 5.63
C GLY A 46 -26.86 -16.74 6.05
N LEU A 47 -27.23 -15.86 5.12
CA LEU A 47 -27.89 -14.58 5.46
C LEU A 47 -29.34 -14.79 5.88
N VAL A 48 -30.03 -15.75 5.30
CA VAL A 48 -31.37 -16.20 5.66
C VAL A 48 -31.24 -17.53 6.37
N VAL A 49 -31.90 -17.68 7.50
CA VAL A 49 -32.01 -18.96 8.19
C VAL A 49 -33.04 -19.80 7.45
N GLU A 50 -32.58 -20.83 6.75
CA GLU A 50 -33.40 -21.62 5.81
C GLU A 50 -34.61 -22.31 6.47
N ALA A 51 -34.43 -22.85 7.68
CA ALA A 51 -35.49 -23.45 8.44
C ALA A 51 -36.60 -22.45 8.83
N ASP A 52 -36.22 -21.24 9.20
CA ASP A 52 -37.17 -20.18 9.60
C ASP A 52 -37.91 -19.63 8.39
N LEU A 53 -37.21 -19.49 7.25
CA LEU A 53 -37.87 -19.11 6.00
C LEU A 53 -38.89 -20.17 5.54
N LYS A 54 -38.54 -21.44 5.67
CA LYS A 54 -39.47 -22.54 5.34
C LYS A 54 -40.74 -22.44 6.16
N ALA A 55 -40.61 -22.31 7.49
CA ALA A 55 -41.76 -22.19 8.37
C ALA A 55 -42.61 -20.94 8.05
N ALA A 56 -41.99 -19.83 7.67
CA ALA A 56 -42.66 -18.60 7.30
C ALA A 56 -43.41 -18.71 5.95
N LEU A 57 -42.88 -19.47 4.99
CA LEU A 57 -43.54 -19.77 3.73
C LEU A 57 -44.74 -20.72 3.97
N GLU A 58 -44.57 -21.80 4.72
CA GLU A 58 -45.61 -22.77 5.05
C GLU A 58 -46.76 -22.14 5.84
N SER A 59 -46.49 -21.17 6.72
CA SER A 59 -47.51 -20.40 7.45
C SER A 59 -48.21 -19.35 6.59
N GLY A 60 -47.71 -19.04 5.40
CA GLY A 60 -48.22 -17.97 4.54
C GLY A 60 -47.82 -16.55 5.00
N HIS A 61 -47.00 -16.39 6.06
CA HIS A 61 -46.50 -15.08 6.47
C HIS A 61 -45.61 -14.46 5.39
N VAL A 62 -44.69 -15.24 4.82
CA VAL A 62 -43.93 -14.92 3.60
C VAL A 62 -44.71 -15.40 2.38
N ALA A 63 -45.10 -14.48 1.50
CA ALA A 63 -45.90 -14.79 0.33
C ALA A 63 -45.09 -15.46 -0.81
N GLY A 64 -43.75 -15.36 -0.74
CA GLY A 64 -42.85 -15.99 -1.68
C GLY A 64 -41.41 -15.64 -1.43
N ALA A 65 -40.51 -16.52 -1.87
CA ALA A 65 -39.08 -16.27 -1.82
C ALA A 65 -38.36 -16.73 -3.08
N ALA A 66 -37.22 -16.12 -3.37
CA ALA A 66 -36.30 -16.53 -4.42
C ALA A 66 -34.87 -16.60 -3.87
N LEU A 67 -34.24 -17.74 -3.96
CA LEU A 67 -32.90 -18.02 -3.47
C LEU A 67 -32.01 -18.53 -4.60
N ASP A 68 -30.89 -17.84 -4.82
CA ASP A 68 -29.80 -18.29 -5.71
C ASP A 68 -28.61 -18.87 -4.92
N VAL A 69 -28.63 -18.71 -3.57
CA VAL A 69 -27.57 -19.09 -2.67
C VAL A 69 -28.09 -19.80 -1.44
N PHE A 70 -27.30 -20.75 -0.91
CA PHE A 70 -27.68 -21.64 0.18
C PHE A 70 -26.56 -21.72 1.23
N GLU A 71 -26.90 -22.16 2.44
CA GLU A 71 -25.93 -22.31 3.53
C GLU A 71 -24.86 -23.38 3.18
N GLU A 72 -25.26 -24.45 2.51
CA GLU A 72 -24.39 -25.49 1.95
C GLU A 72 -24.50 -25.49 0.42
N GLU A 73 -23.37 -25.28 -0.26
CA GLU A 73 -23.26 -25.27 -1.71
C GLU A 73 -22.22 -26.28 -2.22
N PRO A 74 -22.47 -27.04 -3.28
CA PRO A 74 -23.72 -27.07 -4.05
C PRO A 74 -24.87 -27.74 -3.26
N ALA A 75 -26.01 -27.05 -3.22
CA ALA A 75 -27.21 -27.55 -2.55
C ALA A 75 -27.77 -28.75 -3.30
N LYS A 76 -27.71 -29.96 -2.73
CA LYS A 76 -28.22 -31.19 -3.33
C LYS A 76 -29.53 -31.66 -2.69
N ASP A 77 -29.54 -31.66 -1.35
CA ASP A 77 -30.65 -32.13 -0.53
C ASP A 77 -31.04 -31.05 0.49
N ASN A 78 -31.54 -29.92 -0.02
CA ASN A 78 -31.89 -28.79 0.85
C ASN A 78 -33.35 -28.90 1.31
N ALA A 79 -33.63 -28.66 2.59
CA ALA A 79 -34.94 -28.74 3.22
C ALA A 79 -35.98 -27.77 2.61
N LEU A 80 -35.55 -26.75 1.92
CA LEU A 80 -36.38 -25.78 1.21
C LEU A 80 -36.91 -26.29 -0.12
N PHE A 81 -36.27 -27.29 -0.74
CA PHE A 81 -36.68 -27.76 -2.07
C PHE A 81 -38.06 -28.36 -2.04
N GLY A 82 -38.90 -27.98 -3.00
CA GLY A 82 -40.28 -28.39 -3.08
C GLY A 82 -41.26 -27.59 -2.21
N THR A 83 -40.79 -26.58 -1.47
CA THR A 83 -41.65 -25.64 -0.72
C THR A 83 -42.44 -24.78 -1.71
N GLU A 84 -43.76 -24.64 -1.48
CA GLU A 84 -44.61 -23.79 -2.33
C GLU A 84 -44.17 -22.30 -2.23
N ASN A 85 -44.34 -21.57 -3.33
CA ASN A 85 -43.96 -20.14 -3.45
C ASN A 85 -42.45 -19.85 -3.27
N LEU A 86 -41.59 -20.85 -3.47
CA LEU A 86 -40.14 -20.70 -3.46
C LEU A 86 -39.56 -21.00 -4.84
N VAL A 87 -38.73 -20.10 -5.33
CA VAL A 87 -37.91 -20.29 -6.52
C VAL A 87 -36.44 -20.44 -6.07
N CYS A 88 -35.82 -21.53 -6.55
CA CYS A 88 -34.41 -21.83 -6.27
C CYS A 88 -33.62 -21.91 -7.57
N THR A 89 -32.42 -21.33 -7.59
CA THR A 89 -31.44 -21.45 -8.67
C THR A 89 -30.08 -21.87 -8.09
N PRO A 90 -29.25 -22.60 -8.85
CA PRO A 90 -28.00 -23.16 -8.31
C PRO A 90 -26.83 -22.20 -8.40
N HIS A 91 -26.92 -21.01 -7.78
CA HIS A 91 -25.91 -19.97 -7.74
C HIS A 91 -25.51 -19.51 -9.15
N LEU A 92 -26.46 -18.99 -9.91
CA LEU A 92 -26.33 -18.63 -11.33
C LEU A 92 -25.86 -17.16 -11.53
N GLY A 93 -25.78 -16.35 -10.51
CA GLY A 93 -25.52 -14.91 -10.64
C GLY A 93 -24.32 -14.56 -11.52
N ALA A 94 -23.23 -15.32 -11.43
CA ALA A 94 -22.03 -15.15 -12.27
C ALA A 94 -21.91 -16.19 -13.40
N SER A 95 -22.89 -17.10 -13.56
CA SER A 95 -22.80 -18.22 -14.49
C SER A 95 -23.66 -18.07 -15.76
N THR A 96 -24.36 -16.94 -15.91
CA THR A 96 -25.07 -16.62 -17.15
C THR A 96 -24.05 -16.24 -18.24
N THR A 97 -24.38 -16.48 -19.50
CA THR A 97 -23.54 -16.12 -20.66
C THR A 97 -23.20 -14.64 -20.65
N GLU A 98 -24.16 -13.79 -20.31
CA GLU A 98 -23.95 -12.34 -20.20
C GLU A 98 -22.96 -11.97 -19.07
N ALA A 99 -23.11 -12.55 -17.88
CA ALA A 99 -22.19 -12.32 -16.76
C ALA A 99 -20.77 -12.78 -17.09
N GLN A 100 -20.60 -13.94 -17.72
CA GLN A 100 -19.31 -14.47 -18.15
C GLN A 100 -18.61 -13.54 -19.15
N VAL A 101 -19.33 -13.02 -20.14
CA VAL A 101 -18.78 -12.06 -21.10
C VAL A 101 -18.39 -10.75 -20.42
N ASN A 102 -19.27 -10.20 -19.58
CA ASN A 102 -19.02 -8.94 -18.88
C ASN A 102 -17.80 -9.04 -17.95
N VAL A 103 -17.69 -10.12 -17.17
CA VAL A 103 -16.54 -10.36 -16.29
C VAL A 103 -15.25 -10.51 -17.10
N ALA A 104 -15.26 -11.24 -18.21
CA ALA A 104 -14.09 -11.39 -19.06
C ALA A 104 -13.61 -10.04 -19.63
N ILE A 105 -14.52 -9.19 -20.09
CA ILE A 105 -14.22 -7.86 -20.60
C ILE A 105 -13.62 -6.99 -19.48
N GLN A 106 -14.27 -6.93 -18.31
CA GLN A 106 -13.80 -6.14 -17.17
C GLN A 106 -12.40 -6.57 -16.70
N VAL A 107 -12.12 -7.87 -16.65
CA VAL A 107 -10.79 -8.38 -16.28
C VAL A 107 -9.76 -7.97 -17.32
N ALA A 108 -10.09 -8.09 -18.62
CA ALA A 108 -9.18 -7.68 -19.69
C ALA A 108 -8.88 -6.17 -19.65
N GLU A 109 -9.88 -5.33 -19.42
CA GLU A 109 -9.73 -3.88 -19.26
C GLU A 109 -8.85 -3.55 -18.04
N GLN A 110 -9.10 -4.15 -16.87
CA GLN A 110 -8.29 -3.94 -15.67
C GLN A 110 -6.83 -4.39 -15.86
N MET A 111 -6.59 -5.51 -16.55
CA MET A 111 -5.24 -5.95 -16.89
C MET A 111 -4.55 -4.99 -17.85
N ALA A 112 -5.26 -4.49 -18.87
CA ALA A 112 -4.73 -3.51 -19.80
C ALA A 112 -4.35 -2.20 -19.08
N ASP A 113 -5.23 -1.70 -18.21
CA ASP A 113 -4.98 -0.51 -17.41
C ASP A 113 -3.74 -0.68 -16.51
N TYR A 114 -3.60 -1.83 -15.86
CA TYR A 114 -2.42 -2.13 -15.06
C TYR A 114 -1.14 -2.13 -15.88
N LEU A 115 -1.13 -2.78 -17.04
CA LEU A 115 0.04 -2.89 -17.90
C LEU A 115 0.44 -1.57 -18.57
N LEU A 116 -0.55 -0.72 -18.89
CA LEU A 116 -0.32 0.55 -19.60
C LEU A 116 -0.07 1.72 -18.66
N THR A 117 -0.72 1.75 -17.50
CA THR A 117 -0.74 2.92 -16.61
C THR A 117 -0.28 2.62 -15.19
N GLY A 118 -0.13 1.35 -14.82
CA GLY A 118 0.13 0.92 -13.44
C GLY A 118 -1.10 1.00 -12.51
N ALA A 119 -2.29 1.28 -13.05
CA ALA A 119 -3.52 1.31 -12.27
C ALA A 119 -3.84 -0.07 -11.69
N VAL A 120 -4.21 -0.11 -10.41
CA VAL A 120 -4.60 -1.34 -9.70
C VAL A 120 -6.02 -1.19 -9.21
N VAL A 121 -6.98 -1.82 -9.88
CA VAL A 121 -8.39 -1.75 -9.54
C VAL A 121 -8.88 -3.12 -9.09
N ASN A 122 -9.66 -3.16 -8.02
CA ASN A 122 -10.25 -4.39 -7.47
C ASN A 122 -9.23 -5.49 -7.06
N ALA A 123 -7.98 -5.14 -6.76
CA ALA A 123 -7.03 -6.10 -6.22
C ALA A 123 -7.45 -6.55 -4.81
N LEU A 124 -7.34 -7.86 -4.54
CA LEU A 124 -7.71 -8.43 -3.24
C LEU A 124 -6.66 -8.16 -2.16
N ASN A 125 -5.42 -7.99 -2.54
CA ASN A 125 -4.25 -8.00 -1.66
C ASN A 125 -3.37 -6.76 -1.78
N MET A 126 -3.81 -5.73 -2.49
CA MET A 126 -3.12 -4.43 -2.56
C MET A 126 -4.13 -3.27 -2.54
N ALA A 127 -3.65 -2.10 -2.15
CA ALA A 127 -4.43 -0.87 -2.22
C ALA A 127 -4.77 -0.52 -3.66
N SER A 128 -6.03 -0.20 -3.91
CA SER A 128 -6.50 0.19 -5.25
C SER A 128 -5.94 1.57 -5.64
N VAL A 129 -5.53 1.66 -6.89
CA VAL A 129 -5.12 2.89 -7.58
C VAL A 129 -5.91 2.94 -8.89
N SER A 130 -6.86 3.86 -8.99
CA SER A 130 -7.67 3.99 -10.20
C SER A 130 -6.83 4.44 -11.39
N ALA A 131 -7.28 4.17 -12.63
CA ALA A 131 -6.61 4.66 -13.84
C ALA A 131 -6.58 6.21 -13.90
N GLU A 132 -7.57 6.87 -13.30
CA GLU A 132 -7.62 8.33 -13.18
C GLU A 132 -6.58 8.87 -12.19
N ASP A 133 -6.40 8.17 -11.06
CA ASP A 133 -5.47 8.59 -10.01
C ASP A 133 -4.02 8.15 -10.27
N ALA A 134 -3.80 7.09 -11.06
CA ALA A 134 -2.49 6.52 -11.31
C ALA A 134 -1.45 7.56 -11.79
N PRO A 135 -1.73 8.42 -12.77
CA PRO A 135 -0.76 9.44 -13.22
C PRO A 135 -0.34 10.41 -12.11
N ARG A 136 -1.24 10.68 -11.16
CA ARG A 136 -0.99 11.56 -10.02
C ARG A 136 -0.24 10.84 -8.90
N LEU A 137 -0.53 9.56 -8.64
CA LEU A 137 0.06 8.79 -7.55
C LEU A 137 1.43 8.19 -7.88
N MET A 138 1.67 7.79 -9.15
CA MET A 138 2.91 7.14 -9.55
C MET A 138 4.19 7.91 -9.21
N PRO A 139 4.30 9.25 -9.42
CA PRO A 139 5.48 10.00 -9.00
C PRO A 139 5.73 9.94 -7.50
N TYR A 140 4.67 10.01 -6.68
CA TYR A 140 4.78 9.90 -5.22
C TYR A 140 5.16 8.49 -4.77
N MET A 141 4.63 7.47 -5.42
CA MET A 141 5.01 6.08 -5.15
C MET A 141 6.49 5.86 -5.45
N LYS A 142 6.98 6.39 -6.59
CA LYS A 142 8.41 6.35 -6.94
C LYS A 142 9.25 7.09 -5.91
N LEU A 143 8.84 8.29 -5.48
CA LEU A 143 9.52 9.04 -4.41
C LEU A 143 9.57 8.21 -3.12
N ALA A 144 8.45 7.67 -2.68
CA ALA A 144 8.35 6.89 -1.46
C ALA A 144 9.24 5.63 -1.51
N GLU A 145 9.25 4.92 -2.64
CA GLU A 145 10.11 3.76 -2.86
C GLU A 145 11.61 4.13 -2.81
N LEU A 146 12.01 5.22 -3.46
CA LEU A 146 13.39 5.71 -3.45
C LEU A 146 13.84 6.10 -2.04
N LEU A 147 13.00 6.83 -1.28
CA LEU A 147 13.31 7.17 0.12
C LEU A 147 13.40 5.92 1.00
N GLY A 148 12.51 4.96 0.78
CA GLY A 148 12.57 3.65 1.44
C GLY A 148 13.86 2.92 1.14
N SER A 149 14.23 2.80 -0.14
CA SER A 149 15.48 2.15 -0.59
C SER A 149 16.71 2.84 -0.01
N PHE A 150 16.75 4.16 -0.01
CA PHE A 150 17.83 4.94 0.63
C PHE A 150 17.95 4.58 2.11
N ALA A 151 16.85 4.63 2.85
CA ALA A 151 16.85 4.28 4.27
C ALA A 151 17.27 2.83 4.50
N GLY A 152 16.75 1.88 3.72
CA GLY A 152 17.02 0.45 3.84
C GLY A 152 18.49 0.11 3.61
N GLN A 153 19.13 0.72 2.62
CA GLN A 153 20.56 0.53 2.35
C GLN A 153 21.48 1.07 3.47
N LEU A 154 20.97 1.98 4.30
CA LEU A 154 21.69 2.49 5.48
C LEU A 154 21.41 1.71 6.76
N VAL A 155 20.51 0.72 6.74
CA VAL A 155 20.21 -0.12 7.91
C VAL A 155 21.38 -1.06 8.22
N GLU A 156 21.82 -1.05 9.46
CA GLU A 156 22.94 -1.89 9.98
C GLU A 156 22.55 -2.74 11.18
N SER A 157 21.33 -2.60 11.68
CA SER A 157 20.81 -3.36 12.82
C SER A 157 19.29 -3.57 12.66
N SER A 158 18.68 -4.37 13.54
CA SER A 158 17.27 -4.74 13.43
C SER A 158 16.36 -3.51 13.43
N LEU A 159 15.41 -3.47 12.48
CA LEU A 159 14.38 -2.44 12.38
C LEU A 159 13.36 -2.61 13.51
N LYS A 160 12.98 -1.53 14.18
CA LYS A 160 11.96 -1.50 15.24
C LYS A 160 10.70 -0.79 14.79
N SER A 161 10.84 0.39 14.19
CA SER A 161 9.69 1.13 13.70
C SER A 161 10.02 1.98 12.48
N VAL A 162 8.96 2.29 11.73
CA VAL A 162 8.98 3.19 10.58
C VAL A 162 7.82 4.15 10.71
N THR A 163 8.10 5.45 10.70
CA THR A 163 7.10 6.50 10.59
C THR A 163 7.18 7.13 9.21
N ILE A 164 6.06 7.17 8.50
CA ILE A 164 5.94 7.79 7.19
C ILE A 164 5.07 9.03 7.34
N GLU A 165 5.65 10.19 7.11
CA GLU A 165 4.97 11.46 7.24
C GLU A 165 4.70 12.04 5.85
N TYR A 166 3.46 12.44 5.62
CA TYR A 166 2.98 13.07 4.40
C TYR A 166 2.56 14.50 4.71
N GLU A 167 3.16 15.49 4.04
CA GLU A 167 2.84 16.91 4.23
C GLU A 167 2.35 17.55 2.93
N GLY A 168 1.50 18.57 3.06
CA GLY A 168 0.93 19.30 1.93
C GLY A 168 0.11 18.41 1.01
N HIS A 169 0.28 18.51 -0.30
CA HIS A 169 -0.51 17.74 -1.28
C HIS A 169 -0.37 16.22 -1.13
N ALA A 170 0.76 15.72 -0.61
CA ALA A 170 0.92 14.28 -0.35
C ALA A 170 -0.05 13.77 0.72
N ALA A 171 -0.41 14.59 1.69
CA ALA A 171 -1.33 14.23 2.77
C ALA A 171 -2.79 14.07 2.30
N GLU A 172 -3.15 14.68 1.17
CA GLU A 172 -4.49 14.63 0.58
C GLU A 172 -4.72 13.38 -0.30
N LEU A 173 -3.64 12.68 -0.65
CA LEU A 173 -3.68 11.51 -1.52
C LEU A 173 -4.14 10.25 -0.76
N ASN A 174 -4.46 9.21 -1.52
CA ASN A 174 -4.50 7.85 -0.97
C ASN A 174 -3.07 7.42 -0.61
N THR A 175 -2.72 7.47 0.68
CA THR A 175 -1.36 7.18 1.15
C THR A 175 -1.05 5.68 1.23
N LYS A 176 -2.04 4.80 1.21
CA LYS A 176 -1.81 3.34 1.32
C LYS A 176 -0.84 2.79 0.26
N PRO A 177 -0.99 3.11 -1.06
CA PRO A 177 -0.02 2.69 -2.06
C PRO A 177 1.38 3.30 -1.84
N LEU A 178 1.44 4.54 -1.35
CA LEU A 178 2.70 5.22 -1.07
C LEU A 178 3.45 4.54 0.09
N SER A 179 2.74 4.21 1.16
CA SER A 179 3.32 3.50 2.31
C SER A 179 3.80 2.09 1.92
N ALA A 180 3.04 1.38 1.09
CA ALA A 180 3.47 0.08 0.57
C ALA A 180 4.75 0.21 -0.30
N ALA A 181 4.87 1.27 -1.12
CA ALA A 181 6.06 1.56 -1.89
C ALA A 181 7.27 1.90 -1.00
N ALA A 182 7.08 2.73 0.02
CA ALA A 182 8.12 3.05 1.00
C ALA A 182 8.63 1.81 1.73
N LEU A 183 7.71 0.95 2.19
CA LEU A 183 8.06 -0.32 2.85
C LEU A 183 8.76 -1.30 1.91
N LYS A 184 8.30 -1.41 0.65
CA LYS A 184 8.99 -2.18 -0.38
C LYS A 184 10.44 -1.71 -0.53
N GLY A 185 10.64 -0.40 -0.72
CA GLY A 185 11.97 0.18 -0.85
C GLY A 185 12.83 -0.11 0.38
N LEU A 186 12.30 0.11 1.59
CA LEU A 186 13.02 -0.08 2.86
C LEU A 186 13.46 -1.52 3.09
N LEU A 187 12.61 -2.49 2.76
CA LEU A 187 12.85 -3.89 3.06
C LEU A 187 13.64 -4.62 1.96
N SER A 188 13.54 -4.18 0.69
CA SER A 188 14.21 -4.85 -0.44
C SER A 188 15.74 -4.97 -0.32
N PRO A 189 16.49 -3.99 0.28
CA PRO A 189 17.93 -4.15 0.48
C PRO A 189 18.31 -5.22 1.53
N VAL A 190 17.39 -5.58 2.42
CA VAL A 190 17.66 -6.49 3.55
C VAL A 190 16.90 -7.81 3.50
N LEU A 191 15.95 -7.95 2.56
CA LEU A 191 15.11 -9.13 2.41
C LEU A 191 14.90 -9.48 0.93
N ASP A 192 14.91 -10.78 0.64
CA ASP A 192 14.59 -11.29 -0.69
C ASP A 192 13.09 -11.26 -0.98
N SER A 193 12.74 -11.13 -2.26
CA SER A 193 11.38 -11.28 -2.78
C SER A 193 10.34 -10.27 -2.24
N VAL A 194 10.78 -9.09 -1.80
CA VAL A 194 9.88 -8.02 -1.36
C VAL A 194 9.20 -7.35 -2.55
N ASN A 195 7.90 -7.12 -2.45
CA ASN A 195 7.10 -6.42 -3.45
C ASN A 195 6.01 -5.57 -2.78
N MET A 196 5.22 -4.83 -3.59
CA MET A 196 4.17 -3.94 -3.10
C MET A 196 3.06 -4.64 -2.31
N VAL A 197 2.83 -5.94 -2.59
CA VAL A 197 1.79 -6.74 -1.93
C VAL A 197 2.24 -7.21 -0.56
N ASN A 198 3.45 -7.78 -0.48
CA ASN A 198 3.91 -8.44 0.73
C ASN A 198 4.68 -7.54 1.71
N ALA A 199 5.21 -6.38 1.27
CA ALA A 199 6.01 -5.51 2.13
C ALA A 199 5.31 -5.10 3.45
N PRO A 200 4.03 -4.70 3.46
CA PRO A 200 3.32 -4.38 4.71
C PRO A 200 3.18 -5.60 5.65
N VAL A 201 2.89 -6.77 5.08
CA VAL A 201 2.75 -8.02 5.85
C VAL A 201 4.09 -8.44 6.42
N MET A 202 5.16 -8.40 5.62
CA MET A 202 6.51 -8.74 6.06
C MET A 202 7.01 -7.80 7.17
N ALA A 203 6.66 -6.50 7.12
CA ALA A 203 6.96 -5.56 8.20
C ALA A 203 6.26 -6.01 9.50
N GLN A 204 4.97 -6.32 9.43
CA GLN A 204 4.18 -6.77 10.58
C GLN A 204 4.69 -8.09 11.16
N GLU A 205 4.97 -9.09 10.33
CA GLU A 205 5.50 -10.39 10.76
C GLU A 205 6.86 -10.30 11.45
N ARG A 206 7.65 -9.27 11.12
CA ARG A 206 8.93 -8.97 11.74
C ARG A 206 8.83 -8.07 12.96
N GLY A 207 7.61 -7.71 13.39
CA GLY A 207 7.40 -6.85 14.55
C GLY A 207 7.88 -5.41 14.32
N ILE A 208 7.90 -4.94 13.08
CA ILE A 208 8.22 -3.55 12.75
C ILE A 208 6.94 -2.73 12.89
N ASP A 209 6.94 -1.77 13.84
CA ASP A 209 5.83 -0.84 13.99
C ASP A 209 5.80 0.17 12.83
N VAL A 210 4.72 0.16 12.05
CA VAL A 210 4.54 1.09 10.94
C VAL A 210 3.45 2.10 11.29
N SER A 211 3.79 3.38 11.24
CA SER A 211 2.86 4.47 11.49
C SER A 211 2.85 5.48 10.34
N GLU A 212 1.67 6.03 10.06
CA GLU A 212 1.48 7.11 9.10
C GLU A 212 1.07 8.39 9.83
N VAL A 213 1.69 9.49 9.47
CA VAL A 213 1.32 10.84 9.93
C VAL A 213 0.96 11.69 8.72
N ARG A 214 -0.18 12.36 8.78
CA ARG A 214 -0.64 13.27 7.72
C ARG A 214 -0.80 14.66 8.28
N THR A 215 -0.15 15.62 7.68
CA THR A 215 -0.16 17.01 8.13
C THR A 215 -0.49 17.93 6.96
N ALA A 216 -1.59 18.66 7.06
CA ALA A 216 -1.95 19.70 6.09
C ALA A 216 -1.13 20.99 6.30
N ARG A 217 0.02 20.92 7.00
CA ARG A 217 0.87 22.06 7.28
C ARG A 217 1.55 22.53 6.00
N GLU A 218 1.54 23.83 5.76
CA GLU A 218 2.43 24.44 4.78
C GLU A 218 3.87 24.28 5.26
N SER A 219 4.68 23.57 4.48
CA SER A 219 6.13 23.48 4.63
C SER A 219 6.79 24.34 3.55
N ASP A 220 8.11 24.41 3.55
CA ASP A 220 8.87 25.11 2.48
C ASP A 220 8.63 24.46 1.10
N TYR A 221 8.03 23.27 1.07
CA TYR A 221 7.68 22.52 -0.13
C TYR A 221 6.16 22.34 -0.22
N GLN A 222 5.59 22.39 -1.43
CA GLN A 222 4.17 22.12 -1.68
C GLN A 222 3.76 20.69 -1.29
N THR A 223 4.73 19.80 -1.26
CA THR A 223 4.57 18.40 -0.87
C THR A 223 5.86 17.91 -0.24
N LEU A 224 5.76 17.09 0.78
CA LEU A 224 6.89 16.42 1.41
C LEU A 224 6.50 15.00 1.84
N VAL A 225 7.39 14.05 1.61
CA VAL A 225 7.34 12.70 2.18
C VAL A 225 8.58 12.52 3.03
N ARG A 226 8.40 12.19 4.31
CA ARG A 226 9.50 11.90 5.24
C ARG A 226 9.38 10.48 5.77
N LEU A 227 10.47 9.75 5.75
CA LEU A 227 10.63 8.48 6.43
C LEU A 227 11.53 8.67 7.64
N THR A 228 11.03 8.28 8.81
CA THR A 228 11.83 8.15 10.04
C THR A 228 11.91 6.67 10.39
N VAL A 229 13.12 6.13 10.36
CA VAL A 229 13.41 4.72 10.61
C VAL A 229 14.16 4.59 11.93
N VAL A 230 13.61 3.77 12.83
CA VAL A 230 14.23 3.45 14.13
C VAL A 230 14.75 2.02 14.09
N THR A 231 16.02 1.88 14.36
CA THR A 231 16.67 0.58 14.55
C THR A 231 17.06 0.40 16.04
N GLU A 232 17.70 -0.69 16.39
CA GLU A 232 18.22 -0.90 17.76
C GLU A 232 19.18 0.19 18.19
N ASN A 233 19.99 0.70 17.27
CA ASN A 233 21.12 1.57 17.60
C ASN A 233 20.92 3.01 17.13
N HIS A 234 20.07 3.27 16.14
CA HIS A 234 19.99 4.58 15.48
C HIS A 234 18.55 4.95 15.11
N THR A 235 18.29 6.25 15.12
CA THR A 235 17.13 6.86 14.46
C THR A 235 17.64 7.68 13.28
N ARG A 236 17.08 7.46 12.10
CA ARG A 236 17.44 8.17 10.87
C ARG A 236 16.19 8.68 10.17
N SER A 237 16.24 9.92 9.70
CA SER A 237 15.18 10.50 8.88
C SER A 237 15.69 10.86 7.49
N ILE A 238 14.84 10.67 6.50
CA ILE A 238 15.10 11.08 5.11
C ILE A 238 13.80 11.69 4.60
N ALA A 239 13.90 12.86 3.98
CA ALA A 239 12.74 13.50 3.37
C ALA A 239 13.00 13.85 1.91
N GLY A 240 11.93 13.80 1.12
CA GLY A 240 11.96 14.13 -0.29
C GLY A 240 10.69 14.81 -0.75
N THR A 241 10.77 15.40 -1.93
CA THR A 241 9.68 16.10 -2.61
C THR A 241 9.71 15.81 -4.11
N LEU A 242 8.70 16.30 -4.82
CA LEU A 242 8.62 16.24 -6.28
C LEU A 242 8.87 17.63 -6.89
N PHE A 243 9.90 17.74 -7.73
CA PHE A 243 10.15 18.94 -8.53
C PHE A 243 9.42 18.82 -9.88
N GLY A 244 8.72 19.89 -10.27
CA GLY A 244 7.94 19.87 -11.48
C GLY A 244 6.75 18.88 -11.46
N GLY A 245 6.45 18.29 -10.31
CA GLY A 245 5.35 17.36 -10.11
C GLY A 245 5.69 15.88 -10.33
N ASP A 246 6.83 15.55 -10.95
CA ASP A 246 7.17 14.19 -11.35
C ASP A 246 8.61 13.76 -11.06
N ARG A 247 9.49 14.71 -10.69
CA ARG A 247 10.93 14.43 -10.46
C ARG A 247 11.25 14.33 -8.97
N PRO A 248 11.50 13.11 -8.43
CA PRO A 248 11.89 12.93 -7.04
C PRO A 248 13.20 13.64 -6.69
N ARG A 249 13.23 14.30 -5.53
CA ARG A 249 14.42 14.89 -4.93
C ARG A 249 14.47 14.57 -3.45
N VAL A 250 15.64 14.20 -2.95
CA VAL A 250 15.92 14.18 -1.52
C VAL A 250 16.21 15.62 -1.09
N VAL A 251 15.53 16.07 -0.04
CA VAL A 251 15.66 17.45 0.46
C VAL A 251 16.18 17.54 1.89
N ASP A 252 16.19 16.42 2.61
CA ASP A 252 16.71 16.32 3.96
C ASP A 252 17.24 14.91 4.24
N VAL A 253 18.39 14.79 4.85
CA VAL A 253 18.94 13.54 5.38
C VAL A 253 19.44 13.77 6.79
N LYS A 254 18.85 13.11 7.78
CA LYS A 254 19.21 13.25 9.21
C LYS A 254 19.15 14.70 9.73
N GLY A 255 18.22 15.52 9.21
CA GLY A 255 18.13 16.94 9.55
C GLY A 255 19.11 17.84 8.80
N VAL A 256 19.94 17.29 7.91
CA VAL A 256 20.82 18.06 7.03
C VAL A 256 20.07 18.42 5.75
N PRO A 257 19.80 19.72 5.51
CA PRO A 257 19.12 20.14 4.28
C PRO A 257 20.03 19.95 3.07
N MET A 258 19.48 19.46 1.98
CA MET A 258 20.17 19.28 0.71
C MET A 258 19.16 19.22 -0.45
N GLU A 259 19.63 19.16 -1.67
CA GLU A 259 18.80 18.95 -2.85
C GLU A 259 19.54 17.99 -3.79
N ALA A 260 19.12 16.71 -3.76
CA ALA A 260 19.80 15.67 -4.53
C ALA A 260 18.80 14.84 -5.35
N GLU A 261 19.15 14.57 -6.59
CA GLU A 261 18.59 13.49 -7.39
C GLU A 261 19.26 12.18 -7.00
N LEU A 262 18.52 11.09 -7.00
CA LEU A 262 19.09 9.76 -6.75
C LEU A 262 19.31 9.07 -8.11
N GLY A 263 20.56 8.99 -8.51
CA GLY A 263 20.98 8.24 -9.70
C GLY A 263 21.25 6.76 -9.39
N SER A 264 21.56 5.98 -10.42
CA SER A 264 21.74 4.53 -10.29
C SER A 264 22.87 4.13 -9.35
N HIS A 265 23.93 4.94 -9.26
CA HIS A 265 25.08 4.69 -8.40
C HIS A 265 25.42 5.94 -7.58
N MET A 266 25.18 5.85 -6.30
CA MET A 266 25.41 6.95 -5.38
C MET A 266 26.43 6.55 -4.29
N LEU A 267 27.24 7.49 -3.88
CA LEU A 267 28.09 7.38 -2.71
C LEU A 267 27.55 8.31 -1.61
N TYR A 268 27.11 7.72 -0.51
CA TYR A 268 26.75 8.44 0.72
C TYR A 268 27.96 8.55 1.62
N VAL A 269 28.30 9.76 2.05
CA VAL A 269 29.38 10.02 3.00
C VAL A 269 28.85 10.91 4.11
N ASN A 270 28.88 10.42 5.35
CA ASN A 270 28.69 11.21 6.56
C ASN A 270 30.06 11.56 7.12
N ASN A 271 30.34 12.84 7.37
CA ASN A 271 31.65 13.34 7.83
C ASN A 271 31.48 14.48 8.81
N GLU A 272 32.53 14.72 9.60
CA GLU A 272 32.68 15.96 10.34
C GLU A 272 33.00 17.13 9.37
N ASP A 273 32.33 18.28 9.53
CA ASP A 273 32.55 19.46 8.65
C ASP A 273 33.93 20.05 8.86
N LYS A 274 34.89 19.49 8.16
CA LYS A 274 36.31 19.94 8.18
C LYS A 274 36.84 20.22 6.78
N PRO A 275 37.73 21.20 6.60
CA PRO A 275 38.37 21.47 5.31
C PRO A 275 39.09 20.24 4.75
N GLY A 276 39.01 20.05 3.42
CA GLY A 276 39.79 19.05 2.71
C GLY A 276 39.00 17.82 2.23
N LEU A 277 37.80 17.54 2.78
CA LEU A 277 37.02 16.36 2.39
C LEU A 277 36.81 16.27 0.87
N ILE A 278 36.32 17.34 0.25
CA ILE A 278 36.01 17.34 -1.19
C ILE A 278 37.23 17.01 -2.02
N GLY A 279 38.40 17.61 -1.65
CA GLY A 279 39.68 17.35 -2.35
C GLY A 279 40.13 15.90 -2.21
N HIS A 280 40.10 15.34 -0.98
CA HIS A 280 40.49 13.96 -0.74
C HIS A 280 39.54 12.98 -1.43
N LEU A 281 38.25 13.21 -1.32
CA LEU A 281 37.21 12.35 -1.94
C LEU A 281 37.35 12.36 -3.47
N GLY A 282 37.47 13.56 -4.07
CA GLY A 282 37.70 13.72 -5.50
C GLY A 282 38.95 13.01 -6.00
N THR A 283 40.05 13.08 -5.22
CA THR A 283 41.30 12.36 -5.56
C THR A 283 41.10 10.86 -5.51
N VAL A 284 40.52 10.30 -4.46
CA VAL A 284 40.25 8.84 -4.34
C VAL A 284 39.38 8.33 -5.48
N LEU A 285 38.31 9.04 -5.82
CA LEU A 285 37.41 8.65 -6.92
C LEU A 285 38.09 8.80 -8.27
N GLY A 286 38.81 9.90 -8.51
CA GLY A 286 39.55 10.14 -9.76
C GLY A 286 40.68 9.15 -10.00
N ASP A 287 41.49 8.82 -8.99
CA ASP A 287 42.55 7.82 -9.07
C ASP A 287 41.99 6.40 -9.38
N ALA A 288 40.78 6.12 -8.92
CA ALA A 288 40.04 4.90 -9.23
C ALA A 288 39.34 4.91 -10.60
N GLY A 289 39.41 6.01 -11.34
CA GLY A 289 38.76 6.17 -12.64
C GLY A 289 37.25 6.33 -12.55
N LEU A 290 36.72 6.71 -11.38
CA LEU A 290 35.30 6.99 -11.14
C LEU A 290 35.02 8.46 -11.45
N ASN A 291 34.17 8.72 -12.44
CA ASN A 291 33.73 10.07 -12.75
C ASN A 291 32.57 10.48 -11.86
N ILE A 292 32.59 11.73 -11.38
CA ILE A 292 31.53 12.32 -10.56
C ILE A 292 30.55 13.04 -11.48
N ALA A 293 29.30 12.58 -11.48
CA ALA A 293 28.20 13.20 -12.23
C ALA A 293 27.60 14.37 -11.46
N THR A 294 27.26 14.15 -10.19
CA THR A 294 26.78 15.21 -9.29
C THR A 294 27.44 15.11 -7.92
N PHE A 295 27.54 16.26 -7.24
CA PHE A 295 28.10 16.35 -5.89
C PHE A 295 27.25 17.28 -5.06
N GLN A 296 26.52 16.74 -4.08
CA GLN A 296 25.69 17.51 -3.15
C GLN A 296 26.27 17.36 -1.74
N LEU A 297 26.54 18.49 -1.09
CA LEU A 297 27.07 18.55 0.27
C LEU A 297 26.19 19.47 1.12
N GLY A 298 25.60 18.94 2.17
CA GLY A 298 24.83 19.67 3.16
C GLY A 298 25.49 19.61 4.53
N ARG A 299 25.16 20.57 5.40
CA ARG A 299 25.55 20.60 6.82
C ARG A 299 24.46 21.30 7.64
N THR A 300 24.35 20.98 8.92
CA THR A 300 23.41 21.65 9.84
C THR A 300 24.00 23.00 10.32
N ALA A 301 25.27 23.02 10.72
CA ALA A 301 25.99 24.21 11.11
C ALA A 301 27.49 24.04 10.84
N VAL A 302 28.25 25.11 10.99
CA VAL A 302 29.73 25.10 10.81
C VAL A 302 30.37 24.23 11.88
N GLY A 303 31.10 23.19 11.46
CA GLY A 303 31.82 22.27 12.34
C GLY A 303 31.01 21.11 12.87
N ASP A 304 29.71 21.01 12.50
CA ASP A 304 28.83 19.89 12.83
C ASP A 304 28.97 18.75 11.82
N ASP A 305 28.03 17.79 11.87
CA ASP A 305 27.92 16.73 10.88
C ASP A 305 27.57 17.30 9.48
N ALA A 306 28.27 16.81 8.49
CA ALA A 306 28.01 17.08 7.09
C ALA A 306 27.71 15.76 6.33
N ILE A 307 26.87 15.87 5.32
CA ILE A 307 26.49 14.72 4.47
C ILE A 307 26.76 15.06 3.01
N ALA A 308 27.55 14.22 2.34
CA ALA A 308 27.72 14.28 0.91
C ALA A 308 26.95 13.13 0.24
N LEU A 309 26.20 13.47 -0.81
CA LEU A 309 25.65 12.54 -1.79
C LEU A 309 26.33 12.79 -3.13
N VAL A 310 27.04 11.79 -3.61
CA VAL A 310 27.83 11.88 -4.84
C VAL A 310 27.30 10.85 -5.82
N GLU A 311 26.84 11.29 -6.99
CA GLU A 311 26.49 10.41 -8.07
C GLU A 311 27.74 10.11 -8.92
N VAL A 312 27.94 8.86 -9.24
CA VAL A 312 29.06 8.39 -10.07
C VAL A 312 28.54 7.56 -11.23
N ASP A 313 29.30 7.54 -12.34
CA ASP A 313 28.87 6.90 -13.60
C ASP A 313 28.81 5.38 -13.52
N GLN A 314 29.40 4.77 -12.49
CA GLN A 314 29.44 3.31 -12.32
C GLN A 314 29.49 2.90 -10.85
N ALA A 315 29.18 1.64 -10.57
CA ALA A 315 29.17 1.10 -9.22
C ALA A 315 30.51 1.31 -8.51
N VAL A 316 30.49 1.79 -7.25
CA VAL A 316 31.69 2.01 -6.44
C VAL A 316 32.28 0.67 -6.00
N PRO A 317 33.52 0.31 -6.40
CA PRO A 317 34.17 -0.90 -5.94
C PRO A 317 34.40 -0.93 -4.43
N ALA A 318 34.45 -2.11 -3.84
CA ALA A 318 34.59 -2.28 -2.39
C ALA A 318 35.89 -1.70 -1.82
N ASP A 319 36.99 -1.81 -2.55
CA ASP A 319 38.30 -1.23 -2.19
C ASP A 319 38.27 0.31 -2.22
N VAL A 320 37.61 0.90 -3.21
CA VAL A 320 37.41 2.36 -3.30
C VAL A 320 36.51 2.84 -2.15
N LEU A 321 35.41 2.12 -1.87
CA LEU A 321 34.55 2.43 -0.73
C LEU A 321 35.32 2.37 0.60
N ALA A 322 36.18 1.37 0.78
CA ALA A 322 37.04 1.26 1.95
C ALA A 322 38.04 2.41 2.03
N ALA A 323 38.63 2.84 0.91
CA ALA A 323 39.51 3.99 0.86
C ALA A 323 38.81 5.30 1.23
N VAL A 324 37.57 5.50 0.74
CA VAL A 324 36.74 6.64 1.14
C VAL A 324 36.40 6.61 2.63
N ALA A 325 36.04 5.45 3.17
CA ALA A 325 35.74 5.30 4.60
C ALA A 325 36.98 5.58 5.51
N ALA A 326 38.19 5.40 4.99
CA ALA A 326 39.42 5.66 5.68
C ALA A 326 39.87 7.13 5.61
N LEU A 327 39.19 7.99 4.86
CA LEU A 327 39.54 9.39 4.73
C LEU A 327 39.39 10.14 6.09
N PRO A 328 40.27 11.15 6.37
CA PRO A 328 40.10 11.97 7.56
C PRO A 328 38.71 12.60 7.62
N SER A 329 38.14 12.62 8.81
CA SER A 329 36.81 13.18 9.09
C SER A 329 35.60 12.39 8.54
N VAL A 330 35.78 11.31 7.80
CA VAL A 330 34.68 10.44 7.38
C VAL A 330 34.24 9.57 8.56
N VAL A 331 32.97 9.65 8.89
CA VAL A 331 32.32 8.84 9.95
C VAL A 331 31.70 7.59 9.36
N GLN A 332 31.07 7.69 8.18
CA GLN A 332 30.45 6.59 7.48
C GLN A 332 30.49 6.83 5.96
N ALA A 333 30.80 5.81 5.21
CA ALA A 333 30.65 5.79 3.75
C ALA A 333 29.85 4.55 3.32
N LYS A 334 28.91 4.72 2.40
CA LYS A 334 28.08 3.65 1.82
C LYS A 334 27.92 3.88 0.32
N ALA A 335 28.05 2.81 -0.46
CA ALA A 335 27.59 2.80 -1.84
C ALA A 335 26.10 2.48 -1.85
N LEU A 336 25.31 3.28 -2.55
CA LEU A 336 23.87 3.12 -2.70
C LEU A 336 23.54 2.89 -4.18
N ASN A 337 22.57 2.01 -4.44
CA ASN A 337 22.12 1.68 -5.79
C ASN A 337 20.58 1.83 -5.87
N PHE A 338 20.07 2.47 -6.95
CA PHE A 338 18.65 2.76 -7.14
C PHE A 338 18.13 2.33 -8.51
#